data_0f946efb16d70020ea28f945e216ab77
#
_entry.id   0f946efb16d70020ea28f945e216ab77
#
_cell.length_a   1.000
_cell.length_b   1.000
_cell.length_c   1.000
_cell.angle_alpha   90.00
_cell.angle_beta   90.00
_cell.angle_gamma   90.00
#
_symmetry.space_group_name_H-M   'P 1'
#
loop_
_entity.id
_entity.type
_entity.pdbx_description
1 polymer ?
#
loop_
_entity_poly.entity_id
_entity_poly.type
_entity_poly.pdbx_seq_one_letter_code
_entity_poly.pdbx_strand_id
1 'polypeptide(L)'
;MTSKALIQECSGQQSKNTTSKSKASVNAKTTTSLATTRFRCSRIENCVVIWADRNIDLNNSDCQNTIANLRGIVNQVNPYTTLGECIEWLNENKEETVFIITSGALGQQLVSEIYSMPTLAAVYIFCGDKQRHKAWAKKWMKIKGIHTAIKPICKALQLDVMQCNQDNISVSIIGMNE
;
A
#
# COMPACT_ATOMS: atom_id res chain seq x y z
N MET A 1 -7.49 11.93 20.50
CA MET A 1 -6.24 11.18 20.79
C MET A 1 -5.68 10.75 19.46
N THR A 2 -4.63 11.35 19.11
CA THR A 2 -4.16 11.77 17.80
C THR A 2 -3.10 10.83 17.24
N SER A 3 -3.02 10.76 15.93
CA SER A 3 -2.08 10.01 15.08
C SER A 3 -0.59 10.09 15.45
N LYS A 4 -0.20 10.90 16.44
CA LYS A 4 1.19 11.04 16.91
C LYS A 4 1.82 9.75 17.47
N ALA A 5 1.01 8.83 18.00
CA ALA A 5 1.50 7.59 18.59
C ALA A 5 1.88 6.50 17.55
N LEU A 6 1.48 6.67 16.29
CA LEU A 6 1.63 5.66 15.24
C LEU A 6 2.90 5.78 14.43
N ILE A 7 3.57 6.92 14.53
CA ILE A 7 4.74 7.26 13.72
C ILE A 7 6.05 6.69 14.33
N GLN A 8 6.06 6.36 15.63
CA GLN A 8 7.27 6.06 16.38
C GLN A 8 7.82 4.62 16.26
N GLU A 9 7.12 3.71 15.61
CA GLU A 9 7.54 2.30 15.54
C GLU A 9 8.39 1.90 14.31
N CYS A 10 8.68 2.84 13.40
CA CYS A 10 9.49 2.52 12.21
C CYS A 10 11.00 2.78 12.35
N SER A 11 11.46 3.37 13.47
CA SER A 11 12.88 3.73 13.68
C SER A 11 13.51 2.92 14.82
N GLY A 12 13.85 1.68 14.56
CA GLY A 12 14.57 0.94 15.59
C GLY A 12 14.94 -0.48 15.24
N GLN A 13 15.91 -0.67 14.36
CA GLN A 13 16.84 -1.81 14.44
C GLN A 13 18.06 -1.54 13.55
N GLN A 14 19.04 -0.88 14.11
CA GLN A 14 20.42 -0.98 13.65
C GLN A 14 21.12 -2.04 14.50
N SER A 15 21.41 -3.17 13.89
CA SER A 15 22.25 -4.20 14.47
C SER A 15 23.71 -3.81 14.39
N LYS A 16 24.37 -3.76 15.53
CA LYS A 16 25.83 -3.66 15.67
C LYS A 16 26.48 -5.01 15.33
N ASN A 17 27.30 -5.04 14.30
CA ASN A 17 28.20 -6.16 14.03
C ASN A 17 29.54 -5.89 14.69
N THR A 18 29.92 -6.76 15.60
CA THR A 18 31.32 -6.89 16.11
C THR A 18 32.04 -7.98 15.35
N THR A 19 33.24 -7.61 14.93
CA THR A 19 34.27 -8.38 14.24
C THR A 19 34.82 -9.54 15.07
N SER A 20 35.07 -10.70 14.46
CA SER A 20 36.27 -11.50 14.76
C SER A 20 36.69 -12.36 13.57
N LYS A 21 37.98 -12.28 13.29
CA LYS A 21 38.75 -13.00 12.25
C LYS A 21 39.01 -14.44 12.64
N SER A 22 38.96 -15.38 11.69
CA SER A 22 39.99 -16.44 11.57
C SER A 22 39.95 -17.10 10.18
N LYS A 23 41.17 -17.46 9.73
CA LYS A 23 41.58 -17.99 8.44
C LYS A 23 41.33 -19.50 8.32
N ALA A 24 41.07 -19.97 7.10
CA ALA A 24 41.81 -21.00 6.29
C ALA A 24 40.82 -21.65 5.31
N SER A 25 41.04 -21.50 4.06
CA SER A 25 41.68 -22.30 3.01
C SER A 25 40.94 -23.57 2.55
N VAL A 26 40.80 -23.60 1.25
CA VAL A 26 40.81 -24.65 0.20
C VAL A 26 39.52 -25.26 -0.30
N ASN A 27 39.28 -24.89 -1.56
CA ASN A 27 38.99 -25.70 -2.76
C ASN A 27 37.63 -26.32 -3.05
N ALA A 28 37.27 -25.97 -4.25
CA ALA A 28 36.66 -26.77 -5.34
C ALA A 28 35.14 -26.64 -5.55
N LYS A 29 34.84 -25.83 -6.58
CA LYS A 29 33.89 -26.05 -7.68
C LYS A 29 32.61 -26.86 -7.37
N THR A 30 31.50 -26.17 -7.32
CA THR A 30 30.36 -26.48 -8.20
C THR A 30 29.48 -25.21 -8.28
N THR A 31 29.48 -24.58 -9.40
CA THR A 31 28.61 -23.49 -9.78
C THR A 31 27.19 -24.02 -9.94
N THR A 32 26.39 -23.87 -8.90
CA THR A 32 24.94 -23.85 -9.10
C THR A 32 24.50 -22.42 -8.82
N SER A 33 24.44 -21.64 -9.90
CA SER A 33 23.81 -20.33 -9.91
C SER A 33 22.35 -20.51 -9.55
N LEU A 34 22.04 -20.37 -8.27
CA LEU A 34 20.68 -20.05 -7.84
C LEU A 34 20.43 -18.64 -8.34
N ALA A 35 19.90 -18.56 -9.56
CA ALA A 35 19.28 -17.36 -10.09
C ALA A 35 18.21 -16.96 -9.06
N THR A 36 18.58 -16.04 -8.17
CA THR A 36 17.61 -15.27 -7.39
C THR A 36 16.79 -14.53 -8.42
N THR A 37 15.69 -15.15 -8.85
CA THR A 37 14.67 -14.50 -9.64
C THR A 37 14.17 -13.36 -8.76
N ARG A 38 14.80 -12.20 -8.89
CA ARG A 38 14.20 -10.96 -8.47
C ARG A 38 12.94 -10.87 -9.29
N PHE A 39 11.81 -11.23 -8.70
CA PHE A 39 10.52 -10.82 -9.21
C PHE A 39 10.57 -9.29 -9.30
N ARG A 40 10.95 -8.80 -10.47
CA ARG A 40 10.61 -7.45 -10.88
C ARG A 40 9.10 -7.48 -10.92
N CYS A 41 8.47 -7.05 -9.82
CA CYS A 41 7.08 -6.69 -9.82
C CYS A 41 6.94 -5.66 -10.94
N SER A 42 6.36 -6.09 -12.06
CA SER A 42 6.03 -5.20 -13.16
C SER A 42 5.12 -4.16 -12.54
N ARG A 43 5.58 -2.93 -12.44
CA ARG A 43 4.78 -1.84 -11.86
C ARG A 43 3.54 -1.72 -12.72
N ILE A 44 2.40 -1.86 -12.11
CA ILE A 44 1.13 -1.83 -12.80
C ILE A 44 0.87 -0.40 -13.26
N GLU A 45 0.75 -0.21 -14.56
CA GLU A 45 0.71 1.11 -15.18
C GLU A 45 -0.54 1.91 -14.80
N ASN A 46 -1.64 1.26 -14.41
CA ASN A 46 -2.93 1.92 -14.16
C ASN A 46 -3.44 1.78 -12.72
N CYS A 47 -2.56 1.56 -11.75
CA CYS A 47 -2.94 1.50 -10.34
C CYS A 47 -2.41 2.70 -9.57
N VAL A 48 -3.32 3.37 -8.87
CA VAL A 48 -3.04 4.54 -8.05
C VAL A 48 -3.38 4.25 -6.60
N VAL A 49 -2.52 4.68 -5.68
CA VAL A 49 -2.83 4.71 -4.25
C VAL A 49 -3.16 6.14 -3.84
N ILE A 50 -4.31 6.32 -3.24
CA ILE A 50 -4.68 7.54 -2.54
C ILE A 50 -4.44 7.32 -1.05
N TRP A 51 -3.65 8.22 -0.44
CA TRP A 51 -3.50 8.26 1.01
C TRP A 51 -4.23 9.48 1.56
N ALA A 52 -5.38 9.25 2.22
CA ALA A 52 -6.25 10.30 2.74
C ALA A 52 -6.20 10.34 4.28
N ASP A 53 -5.50 11.31 4.85
CA ASP A 53 -5.40 11.55 6.29
C ASP A 53 -5.15 13.03 6.58
N ARG A 54 -5.92 13.63 7.48
CA ARG A 54 -5.77 15.05 7.89
C ARG A 54 -4.42 15.38 8.49
N ASN A 55 -3.68 14.38 8.97
CA ASN A 55 -2.40 14.55 9.65
C ASN A 55 -1.19 14.30 8.74
N ILE A 56 -1.39 14.18 7.43
CA ILE A 56 -0.26 14.07 6.50
C ILE A 56 0.53 15.38 6.53
N ASP A 57 1.81 15.26 6.86
CA ASP A 57 2.80 16.33 6.75
C ASP A 57 3.94 15.85 5.84
N LEU A 58 4.01 16.41 4.64
CA LEU A 58 5.01 16.04 3.64
C LEU A 58 6.43 16.43 4.01
N ASN A 59 6.61 17.30 5.03
CA ASN A 59 7.93 17.65 5.59
C ASN A 59 8.37 16.64 6.66
N ASN A 60 7.47 15.78 7.13
CA ASN A 60 7.77 14.76 8.11
C ASN A 60 8.41 13.55 7.46
N SER A 61 9.55 13.09 8.00
CA SER A 61 10.31 11.95 7.49
C SER A 61 9.50 10.63 7.46
N ASP A 62 8.61 10.43 8.42
CA ASP A 62 7.80 9.21 8.51
C ASP A 62 6.71 9.19 7.42
N CYS A 63 6.11 10.35 7.13
CA CYS A 63 5.20 10.49 6.00
C CYS A 63 5.92 10.27 4.67
N GLN A 64 7.12 10.82 4.50
CA GLN A 64 7.95 10.61 3.31
C GLN A 64 8.32 9.13 3.14
N ASN A 65 8.74 8.47 4.22
CA ASN A 65 9.06 7.04 4.21
C ASN A 65 7.82 6.18 3.87
N THR A 66 6.65 6.54 4.38
CA THR A 66 5.39 5.88 4.04
C THR A 66 5.10 5.99 2.55
N ILE A 67 5.19 7.19 1.98
CA ILE A 67 5.00 7.42 0.54
C ILE A 67 6.03 6.64 -0.28
N ALA A 68 7.30 6.61 0.14
CA ALA A 68 8.35 5.86 -0.53
C ALA A 68 8.07 4.35 -0.54
N ASN A 69 7.60 3.79 0.57
CA ASN A 69 7.19 2.39 0.65
C ASN A 69 6.01 2.07 -0.28
N LEU A 70 5.01 2.94 -0.35
CA LEU A 70 3.86 2.79 -1.24
C LEU A 70 4.26 2.89 -2.71
N ARG A 71 5.17 3.83 -3.06
CA ARG A 71 5.74 3.97 -4.41
C ARG A 71 6.59 2.76 -4.83
N GLY A 72 7.03 1.96 -3.89
CA GLY A 72 7.66 0.66 -4.18
C GLY A 72 6.68 -0.39 -4.71
N ILE A 73 5.37 -0.20 -4.50
CA ILE A 73 4.30 -1.13 -4.89
C ILE A 73 3.58 -0.65 -6.15
N VAL A 74 3.24 0.65 -6.21
CA VAL A 74 2.52 1.29 -7.33
C VAL A 74 3.31 2.46 -7.89
N ASN A 75 3.00 2.87 -9.13
CA ASN A 75 3.69 4.00 -9.77
C ASN A 75 3.28 5.36 -9.17
N GLN A 76 2.01 5.50 -8.80
CA GLN A 76 1.46 6.77 -8.37
C GLN A 76 0.86 6.68 -6.96
N VAL A 77 1.26 7.62 -6.11
CA VAL A 77 0.74 7.78 -4.75
C VAL A 77 0.37 9.23 -4.54
N ASN A 78 -0.90 9.49 -4.28
CA ASN A 78 -1.45 10.82 -4.09
C ASN A 78 -1.88 11.01 -2.63
N PRO A 79 -1.17 11.82 -1.85
CA PRO A 79 -1.57 12.17 -0.49
C PRO A 79 -2.59 13.32 -0.50
N TYR A 80 -3.67 13.18 0.26
CA TYR A 80 -4.68 14.22 0.46
C TYR A 80 -4.99 14.41 1.93
N THR A 81 -5.12 15.66 2.35
CA THR A 81 -5.46 16.02 3.74
C THR A 81 -6.94 16.30 3.93
N THR A 82 -7.67 16.53 2.85
CA THR A 82 -9.10 16.83 2.87
C THR A 82 -9.92 15.82 2.06
N LEU A 83 -11.17 15.68 2.44
CA LEU A 83 -12.13 14.83 1.73
C LEU A 83 -12.42 15.38 0.33
N GLY A 84 -12.57 16.71 0.22
CA GLY A 84 -12.92 17.40 -1.02
C GLY A 84 -11.90 17.13 -2.12
N GLU A 85 -10.61 17.39 -1.85
CA GLU A 85 -9.51 17.15 -2.81
C GLU A 85 -9.46 15.69 -3.28
N CYS A 86 -9.68 14.75 -2.36
CA CYS A 86 -9.69 13.34 -2.68
C CYS A 86 -10.84 12.97 -3.64
N ILE A 87 -12.05 13.46 -3.37
CA ILE A 87 -13.24 13.19 -4.20
C ILE A 87 -13.12 13.88 -5.55
N GLU A 88 -12.62 15.10 -5.59
CA GLU A 88 -12.40 15.86 -6.84
C GLU A 88 -11.47 15.07 -7.77
N TRP A 89 -10.32 14.64 -7.26
CA TRP A 89 -9.38 13.83 -8.02
C TRP A 89 -10.02 12.54 -8.55
N LEU A 90 -10.79 11.83 -7.70
CA LEU A 90 -11.47 10.58 -8.08
C LEU A 90 -12.52 10.79 -9.18
N ASN A 91 -13.19 11.94 -9.20
CA ASN A 91 -14.18 12.28 -10.23
C ASN A 91 -13.54 12.61 -11.59
N GLU A 92 -12.32 13.14 -11.56
CA GLU A 92 -11.56 13.49 -12.77
C GLU A 92 -10.84 12.27 -13.38
N ASN A 93 -10.41 11.30 -12.55
CA ASN A 93 -9.57 10.18 -12.97
C ASN A 93 -10.35 8.85 -12.94
N LYS A 94 -11.28 8.69 -13.88
CA LYS A 94 -12.21 7.55 -13.92
C LYS A 94 -11.69 6.29 -14.61
N GLU A 95 -10.48 6.30 -15.13
CA GLU A 95 -9.88 5.17 -15.83
C GLU A 95 -8.85 4.42 -14.97
N GLU A 96 -8.43 5.00 -13.85
CA GLU A 96 -7.42 4.45 -12.97
C GLU A 96 -8.03 3.46 -11.97
N THR A 97 -7.36 2.35 -11.73
CA THR A 97 -7.71 1.44 -10.62
C THR A 97 -7.19 2.03 -9.31
N VAL A 98 -8.09 2.35 -8.39
CA VAL A 98 -7.76 3.09 -7.18
C VAL A 98 -7.79 2.21 -5.94
N PHE A 99 -6.71 2.29 -5.17
CA PHE A 99 -6.59 1.75 -3.82
C PHE A 99 -6.53 2.92 -2.83
N ILE A 100 -7.30 2.87 -1.75
CA ILE A 100 -7.35 3.95 -0.78
C ILE A 100 -6.81 3.49 0.57
N ILE A 101 -5.89 4.27 1.13
CA ILE A 101 -5.47 4.17 2.53
C ILE A 101 -6.00 5.41 3.22
N THR A 102 -6.80 5.26 4.27
CA THR A 102 -7.42 6.40 4.94
C THR A 102 -7.43 6.25 6.46
N SER A 103 -7.39 7.37 7.17
CA SER A 103 -7.60 7.37 8.62
C SER A 103 -9.02 6.94 8.97
N GLY A 104 -9.21 6.37 10.16
CA GLY A 104 -10.52 5.87 10.56
C GLY A 104 -11.62 6.95 10.60
N ALA A 105 -11.25 8.19 10.94
CA ALA A 105 -12.20 9.31 11.01
C ALA A 105 -12.60 9.81 9.60
N LEU A 106 -11.63 9.99 8.72
CA LEU A 106 -11.89 10.45 7.35
C LEU A 106 -12.53 9.34 6.52
N GLY A 107 -12.10 8.10 6.72
CA GLY A 107 -12.56 6.94 5.96
C GLY A 107 -14.06 6.67 6.12
N GLN A 108 -14.64 6.93 7.28
CA GLN A 108 -16.07 6.73 7.48
C GLN A 108 -16.93 7.63 6.56
N GLN A 109 -16.50 8.86 6.35
CA GLN A 109 -17.15 9.80 5.44
C GLN A 109 -16.81 9.47 3.99
N LEU A 110 -15.52 9.30 3.69
CA LEU A 110 -15.02 9.05 2.35
C LEU A 110 -15.65 7.80 1.72
N VAL A 111 -15.70 6.67 2.43
CA VAL A 111 -16.22 5.41 1.89
C VAL A 111 -17.68 5.53 1.47
N SER A 112 -18.53 6.25 2.22
CA SER A 112 -19.93 6.43 1.85
C SER A 112 -20.12 7.16 0.52
N GLU A 113 -19.22 8.09 0.19
CA GLU A 113 -19.28 8.87 -1.05
C GLU A 113 -18.76 8.10 -2.27
N ILE A 114 -17.70 7.28 -2.07
CA ILE A 114 -16.95 6.69 -3.19
C ILE A 114 -17.25 5.21 -3.43
N TYR A 115 -17.99 4.54 -2.55
CA TYR A 115 -18.17 3.08 -2.60
C TYR A 115 -18.74 2.57 -3.93
N SER A 116 -19.63 3.34 -4.55
CA SER A 116 -20.26 3.01 -5.83
C SER A 116 -19.34 3.19 -7.04
N MET A 117 -18.17 3.80 -6.86
CA MET A 117 -17.24 4.01 -7.96
C MET A 117 -16.67 2.68 -8.45
N PRO A 118 -16.77 2.36 -9.76
CA PRO A 118 -16.27 1.11 -10.32
C PRO A 118 -14.75 1.01 -10.25
N THR A 119 -14.05 2.13 -10.31
CA THR A 119 -12.59 2.22 -10.24
C THR A 119 -12.00 1.94 -8.86
N LEU A 120 -12.82 2.02 -7.80
CA LEU A 120 -12.39 1.71 -6.44
C LEU A 120 -12.20 0.20 -6.25
N ALA A 121 -10.96 -0.25 -6.16
CA ALA A 121 -10.61 -1.66 -5.94
C ALA A 121 -10.67 -2.06 -4.47
N ALA A 122 -10.01 -1.31 -3.59
CA ALA A 122 -9.95 -1.62 -2.17
C ALA A 122 -9.72 -0.38 -1.29
N VAL A 123 -10.12 -0.50 -0.02
CA VAL A 123 -9.90 0.50 1.02
C VAL A 123 -9.23 -0.14 2.23
N TYR A 124 -8.20 0.49 2.75
CA TYR A 124 -7.50 0.11 3.98
C TYR A 124 -7.65 1.22 5.00
N ILE A 125 -8.11 0.86 6.19
CA ILE A 125 -8.26 1.81 7.29
C ILE A 125 -6.99 1.80 8.14
N PHE A 126 -6.38 2.96 8.31
CA PHE A 126 -5.22 3.15 9.16
C PHE A 126 -5.62 3.94 10.43
N CYS A 127 -5.56 3.31 11.61
CA CYS A 127 -6.03 3.94 12.84
C CYS A 127 -5.37 3.36 14.08
N GLY A 128 -5.30 4.13 15.17
CA GLY A 128 -4.76 3.67 16.46
C GLY A 128 -5.67 2.70 17.21
N ASP A 129 -6.98 2.74 16.95
CA ASP A 129 -7.97 1.89 17.63
C ASP A 129 -8.85 1.18 16.60
N LYS A 130 -8.58 -0.10 16.37
CA LYS A 130 -9.34 -0.94 15.44
C LYS A 130 -10.78 -1.17 15.89
N GLN A 131 -11.02 -1.27 17.19
CA GLN A 131 -12.35 -1.63 17.71
C GLN A 131 -13.36 -0.53 17.40
N ARG A 132 -12.95 0.72 17.52
CA ARG A 132 -13.78 1.89 17.22
C ARG A 132 -14.32 1.89 15.79
N HIS A 133 -13.57 1.35 14.84
CA HIS A 133 -13.93 1.41 13.42
C HIS A 133 -14.51 0.10 12.87
N LYS A 134 -14.40 -1.01 13.61
CA LYS A 134 -14.82 -2.34 13.19
C LYS A 134 -16.30 -2.44 12.84
N ALA A 135 -17.17 -1.77 13.60
CA ALA A 135 -18.62 -1.87 13.43
C ALA A 135 -19.11 -1.32 12.09
N TRP A 136 -18.61 -0.14 11.71
CA TRP A 136 -19.00 0.48 10.45
C TRP A 136 -18.23 -0.10 9.24
N ALA A 137 -16.95 -0.42 9.41
CA ALA A 137 -16.11 -0.94 8.33
C ALA A 137 -16.63 -2.27 7.78
N LYS A 138 -17.17 -3.14 8.62
CA LYS A 138 -17.77 -4.43 8.20
C LYS A 138 -18.93 -4.32 7.22
N LYS A 139 -19.57 -3.15 7.12
CA LYS A 139 -20.67 -2.90 6.20
C LYS A 139 -20.23 -2.76 4.74
N TRP A 140 -18.93 -2.58 4.51
CA TRP A 140 -18.36 -2.23 3.22
C TRP A 140 -17.40 -3.31 2.73
N MET A 141 -17.78 -4.07 1.71
CA MET A 141 -17.00 -5.21 1.20
C MET A 141 -15.65 -4.81 0.60
N LYS A 142 -15.53 -3.58 0.09
CA LYS A 142 -14.26 -3.06 -0.46
C LYS A 142 -13.26 -2.69 0.63
N ILE A 143 -13.65 -2.63 1.91
CA ILE A 143 -12.71 -2.45 3.02
C ILE A 143 -12.02 -3.77 3.31
N LYS A 144 -10.74 -3.87 2.95
CA LYS A 144 -9.92 -5.09 3.10
C LYS A 144 -9.35 -5.27 4.50
N GLY A 145 -9.26 -4.20 5.29
CA GLY A 145 -8.79 -4.32 6.65
C GLY A 145 -8.65 -3.01 7.41
N ILE A 146 -8.51 -3.17 8.74
CA ILE A 146 -8.23 -2.08 9.67
C ILE A 146 -6.88 -2.38 10.30
N HIS A 147 -5.94 -1.46 10.15
CA HIS A 147 -4.55 -1.65 10.53
C HIS A 147 -4.06 -0.54 11.46
N THR A 148 -3.15 -0.88 12.36
CA THR A 148 -2.50 0.08 13.28
C THR A 148 -1.08 0.42 12.85
N ALA A 149 -0.56 -0.24 11.82
CA ALA A 149 0.76 -0.01 11.26
C ALA A 149 0.71 -0.01 9.73
N ILE A 150 1.64 0.68 9.08
CA ILE A 150 1.70 0.79 7.62
C ILE A 150 2.19 -0.50 6.94
N LYS A 151 3.12 -1.23 7.57
CA LYS A 151 3.69 -2.47 6.99
C LYS A 151 2.65 -3.53 6.61
N PRO A 152 1.67 -3.87 7.48
CA PRO A 152 0.57 -4.78 7.10
C PRO A 152 -0.28 -4.25 5.94
N ILE A 153 -0.48 -2.93 5.85
CA ILE A 153 -1.20 -2.30 4.73
C ILE A 153 -0.41 -2.50 3.43
N CYS A 154 0.89 -2.20 3.44
CA CYS A 154 1.75 -2.39 2.26
C CYS A 154 1.73 -3.84 1.76
N LYS A 155 1.76 -4.82 2.68
CA LYS A 155 1.69 -6.24 2.32
C LYS A 155 0.34 -6.61 1.70
N ALA A 156 -0.78 -6.16 2.28
CA ALA A 156 -2.11 -6.42 1.76
C ALA A 156 -2.32 -5.74 0.40
N LEU A 157 -1.93 -4.48 0.28
CA LEU A 157 -1.96 -3.71 -0.96
C LEU A 157 -1.17 -4.41 -2.08
N GLN A 158 0.04 -4.90 -1.79
CA GLN A 158 0.85 -5.61 -2.78
C GLN A 158 0.14 -6.84 -3.33
N LEU A 159 -0.53 -7.62 -2.49
CA LEU A 159 -1.30 -8.78 -2.91
C LEU A 159 -2.51 -8.39 -3.77
N ASP A 160 -3.28 -7.38 -3.34
CA ASP A 160 -4.46 -6.93 -4.07
C ASP A 160 -4.08 -6.30 -5.43
N VAL A 161 -2.98 -5.56 -5.48
CA VAL A 161 -2.42 -5.00 -6.71
C VAL A 161 -1.97 -6.11 -7.67
N MET A 162 -1.32 -7.17 -7.19
CA MET A 162 -0.94 -8.33 -8.00
C MET A 162 -2.16 -9.07 -8.55
N GLN A 163 -3.22 -9.20 -7.77
CA GLN A 163 -4.47 -9.85 -8.20
C GLN A 163 -5.13 -9.06 -9.33
N CYS A 164 -5.25 -7.74 -9.20
CA CYS A 164 -5.81 -6.88 -10.25
C CYS A 164 -5.06 -7.01 -11.58
N ASN A 165 -3.74 -7.23 -11.54
CA ASN A 165 -2.95 -7.47 -12.75
C ASN A 165 -3.31 -8.79 -13.43
N GLN A 166 -3.45 -9.85 -12.64
CA GLN A 166 -3.77 -11.16 -13.20
C GLN A 166 -5.14 -11.16 -13.87
N ASP A 167 -6.11 -10.47 -13.27
CA ASP A 167 -7.46 -10.34 -13.81
C ASP A 167 -7.46 -9.56 -15.14
N ASN A 168 -6.68 -8.48 -15.24
CA ASN A 168 -6.55 -7.67 -16.46
C ASN A 168 -5.85 -8.42 -17.61
N ILE A 169 -4.84 -9.24 -17.32
CA ILE A 169 -4.13 -10.05 -18.34
C ILE A 169 -5.06 -11.12 -18.88
N SER A 170 -5.87 -11.76 -18.03
CA SER A 170 -6.79 -12.82 -18.44
C SER A 170 -7.87 -12.33 -19.40
N VAL A 171 -8.37 -11.11 -19.22
CA VAL A 171 -9.36 -10.48 -20.11
C VAL A 171 -8.76 -10.16 -21.49
N SER A 172 -7.51 -9.72 -21.54
CA SER A 172 -6.83 -9.35 -22.79
C SER A 172 -6.58 -10.55 -23.72
N ILE A 173 -6.41 -11.76 -23.17
CA ILE A 173 -6.16 -12.98 -23.95
C ILE A 173 -7.44 -13.51 -24.62
N ILE A 174 -8.61 -13.28 -24.03
CA ILE A 174 -9.90 -13.77 -24.57
C ILE A 174 -10.34 -12.93 -25.78
N GLY A 175 -9.91 -11.66 -25.89
CA GLY A 175 -10.27 -10.76 -27.00
C GLY A 175 -9.48 -10.94 -28.30
N MET A 176 -8.53 -11.88 -28.40
CA MET A 176 -7.66 -12.07 -29.57
C MET A 176 -8.09 -13.24 -30.48
N ASN A 177 -9.25 -13.85 -30.28
CA ASN A 177 -9.76 -14.97 -31.08
C ASN A 177 -11.04 -14.60 -31.84
N GLU A 178 -11.06 -13.46 -32.54
CA GLU A 178 -12.02 -13.21 -33.64
C GLU A 178 -11.30 -12.75 -34.89
#